data_2f11bc6dbc97f1c42518d303d9ab09b3
#
_entry.id   2f11bc6dbc97f1c42518d303d9ab09b3
#
_cell.length_a   1.000
_cell.length_b   1.000
_cell.length_c   1.000
_cell.angle_alpha   90.00
_cell.angle_beta   90.00
_cell.angle_gamma   90.00
#
_symmetry.space_group_name_H-M   'P 1'
#
loop_
_entity.id
_entity.type
_entity.pdbx_description
1 polymer ?
#
loop_
_entity_poly.entity_id
_entity_poly.type
_entity_poly.pdbx_seq_one_letter_code
_entity_poly.pdbx_strand_id
1 'polypeptide(L)'
;MQRFYFDTSVFGGAFDNEFEEATLQLFERVKLGKVICVFSDLSETELLNAPENVIKHFKNLPKENSERVLVTDEILTLATKYVTENVVGKTSFDDCVHIATATIYKVDILVSWNFKHIVNVYRIRGYNSINIRSNYQSLEIRSPKEIL
;
A
#
# COMPACT_ATOMS: atom_id res chain seq x y z
N MET A 1 10.87 14.56 -3.65
CA MET A 1 9.52 14.05 -4.02
C MET A 1 9.23 12.80 -3.22
N GLN A 2 8.05 12.71 -2.62
CA GLN A 2 7.68 11.56 -1.79
C GLN A 2 7.17 10.41 -2.64
N ARG A 3 7.51 9.18 -2.20
CA ARG A 3 7.07 7.93 -2.82
C ARG A 3 6.08 7.27 -1.89
N PHE A 4 4.84 7.12 -2.32
CA PHE A 4 3.79 6.48 -1.53
C PHE A 4 3.40 5.16 -2.19
N TYR A 5 3.43 4.07 -1.42
CA TYR A 5 2.91 2.79 -1.89
C TYR A 5 1.40 2.78 -1.71
N PHE A 6 0.66 2.61 -2.79
CA PHE A 6 -0.80 2.58 -2.77
C PHE A 6 -1.27 1.14 -2.65
N ASP A 7 -1.83 0.79 -1.51
CA ASP A 7 -2.57 -0.46 -1.37
C ASP A 7 -3.73 -0.46 -2.35
N THR A 8 -4.13 -1.64 -2.81
CA THR A 8 -5.16 -1.80 -3.84
C THR A 8 -6.48 -1.11 -3.47
N SER A 9 -6.82 -1.07 -2.17
CA SER A 9 -8.03 -0.41 -1.69
C SER A 9 -8.10 1.08 -2.06
N VAL A 10 -6.96 1.73 -2.26
CA VAL A 10 -6.92 3.16 -2.60
C VAL A 10 -7.48 3.41 -4.00
N PHE A 11 -7.25 2.50 -4.93
CA PHE A 11 -7.80 2.64 -6.28
C PHE A 11 -9.32 2.52 -6.28
N GLY A 12 -9.87 1.61 -5.47
CA GLY A 12 -11.30 1.47 -5.31
C GLY A 12 -11.94 2.63 -4.53
N GLY A 13 -11.17 3.26 -3.66
CA GLY A 13 -11.66 4.38 -2.84
C GLY A 13 -12.16 5.57 -3.66
N ALA A 14 -11.64 5.75 -4.88
CA ALA A 14 -12.06 6.82 -5.78
C ALA A 14 -13.55 6.71 -6.18
N PHE A 15 -14.14 5.53 -6.00
CA PHE A 15 -15.52 5.23 -6.39
C PHE A 15 -16.42 4.87 -5.20
N ASP A 16 -15.92 5.07 -3.98
CA ASP A 16 -16.64 4.79 -2.76
C ASP A 16 -17.10 6.10 -2.15
N ASN A 17 -18.41 6.23 -1.86
CA ASN A 17 -18.99 7.49 -1.37
C ASN A 17 -18.31 7.99 -0.09
N GLU A 18 -17.85 7.08 0.77
CA GLU A 18 -17.19 7.44 2.02
C GLU A 18 -15.77 7.94 1.81
N PHE A 19 -15.04 7.35 0.83
CA PHE A 19 -13.61 7.56 0.66
C PHE A 19 -13.23 8.40 -0.56
N GLU A 20 -14.17 8.71 -1.45
CA GLU A 20 -13.82 9.30 -2.74
C GLU A 20 -13.16 10.68 -2.63
N GLU A 21 -13.62 11.53 -1.72
CA GLU A 21 -13.07 12.89 -1.63
C GLU A 21 -11.57 12.89 -1.34
N ALA A 22 -11.16 12.21 -0.27
CA ALA A 22 -9.75 12.15 0.11
C ALA A 22 -8.92 11.39 -0.93
N THR A 23 -9.50 10.32 -1.50
CA THR A 23 -8.82 9.52 -2.52
C THR A 23 -8.55 10.35 -3.78
N LEU A 24 -9.53 11.09 -4.25
CA LEU A 24 -9.38 11.91 -5.45
C LEU A 24 -8.36 13.05 -5.23
N GLN A 25 -8.32 13.63 -4.04
CA GLN A 25 -7.30 14.63 -3.70
C GLN A 25 -5.89 14.03 -3.75
N LEU A 26 -5.73 12.81 -3.27
CA LEU A 26 -4.45 12.13 -3.31
C LEU A 26 -4.00 11.86 -4.76
N PHE A 27 -4.92 11.37 -5.60
CA PHE A 27 -4.61 11.15 -7.01
C PHE A 27 -4.30 12.45 -7.76
N GLU A 28 -4.92 13.55 -7.35
CA GLU A 28 -4.58 14.87 -7.91
C GLU A 28 -3.14 15.24 -7.63
N ARG A 29 -2.64 14.93 -6.44
CA ARG A 29 -1.22 15.14 -6.10
C ARG A 29 -0.30 14.30 -6.98
N VAL A 30 -0.71 13.09 -7.32
CA VAL A 30 0.05 12.25 -8.26
C VAL A 30 0.09 12.89 -9.64
N LYS A 31 -1.05 13.36 -10.13
CA LYS A 31 -1.15 14.04 -11.43
C LYS A 31 -0.26 15.27 -11.51
N LEU A 32 -0.18 16.02 -10.41
CA LEU A 32 0.64 17.23 -10.34
C LEU A 32 2.13 16.94 -10.10
N GLY A 33 2.52 15.69 -10.00
CA GLY A 33 3.91 15.29 -9.80
C GLY A 33 4.44 15.53 -8.39
N LYS A 34 3.56 15.75 -7.42
CA LYS A 34 3.95 15.98 -6.03
C LYS A 34 4.21 14.68 -5.26
N VAL A 35 3.62 13.59 -5.73
CA VAL A 35 3.74 12.26 -5.12
C VAL A 35 3.95 11.25 -6.23
N ILE A 36 4.88 10.32 -6.01
CA ILE A 36 5.03 9.14 -6.89
C ILE A 36 4.16 8.03 -6.34
N CYS A 37 3.29 7.50 -7.18
CA CYS A 37 2.47 6.33 -6.83
C CYS A 37 3.28 5.05 -7.07
N VAL A 38 3.63 4.35 -6.00
CA VAL A 38 4.33 3.07 -6.08
C VAL A 38 3.31 1.95 -5.96
N PHE A 39 3.41 0.96 -6.84
CA PHE A 39 2.56 -0.24 -6.81
C PHE A 39 3.38 -1.45 -7.23
N SER A 40 2.86 -2.65 -6.98
CA SER A 40 3.59 -3.88 -7.29
C SER A 40 2.84 -4.74 -8.30
N ASP A 41 3.51 -5.80 -8.76
CA ASP A 41 2.87 -6.84 -9.56
C ASP A 41 1.72 -7.51 -8.81
N LEU A 42 1.79 -7.62 -7.47
CA LEU A 42 0.63 -8.09 -6.68
C LEU A 42 -0.54 -7.13 -6.82
N SER A 43 -0.30 -5.81 -6.80
CA SER A 43 -1.34 -4.81 -7.02
C SER A 43 -2.03 -5.04 -8.36
N GLU A 44 -1.25 -5.28 -9.41
CA GLU A 44 -1.78 -5.56 -10.75
C GLU A 44 -2.66 -6.81 -10.77
N THR A 45 -2.20 -7.89 -10.11
CA THR A 45 -2.96 -9.13 -10.01
C THR A 45 -4.29 -8.94 -9.29
N GLU A 46 -4.28 -8.21 -8.18
CA GLU A 46 -5.51 -7.93 -7.43
C GLU A 46 -6.49 -7.08 -8.25
N LEU A 47 -5.97 -6.11 -9.00
CA LEU A 47 -6.79 -5.23 -9.82
C LEU A 47 -7.42 -5.93 -11.03
N LEU A 48 -6.90 -7.08 -11.46
CA LEU A 48 -7.54 -7.86 -12.54
C LEU A 48 -8.97 -8.26 -12.20
N ASN A 49 -9.27 -8.44 -10.92
CA ASN A 49 -10.61 -8.83 -10.45
C ASN A 49 -11.44 -7.65 -9.94
N ALA A 50 -10.94 -6.43 -10.09
CA ALA A 50 -11.63 -5.23 -9.66
C ALA A 50 -12.70 -4.82 -10.68
N PRO A 51 -13.67 -3.98 -10.28
CA PRO A 51 -14.61 -3.40 -11.25
C PRO A 51 -13.89 -2.65 -12.36
N GLU A 52 -14.51 -2.61 -13.54
CA GLU A 52 -13.89 -2.03 -14.74
C GLU A 52 -13.48 -0.56 -14.54
N ASN A 53 -14.29 0.23 -13.83
CA ASN A 53 -13.95 1.62 -13.55
C ASN A 53 -12.68 1.77 -12.69
N VAL A 54 -12.46 0.84 -11.77
CA VAL A 54 -11.25 0.82 -10.93
C VAL A 54 -10.03 0.48 -11.78
N ILE A 55 -10.14 -0.53 -12.64
CA ILE A 55 -9.06 -0.92 -13.55
C ILE A 55 -8.68 0.25 -14.46
N LYS A 56 -9.69 0.92 -15.02
CA LYS A 56 -9.49 2.07 -15.89
C LYS A 56 -8.79 3.21 -15.17
N HIS A 57 -9.18 3.47 -13.93
CA HIS A 57 -8.57 4.50 -13.11
C HIS A 57 -7.08 4.20 -12.86
N PHE A 58 -6.75 2.96 -12.56
CA PHE A 58 -5.36 2.53 -12.41
C PHE A 58 -4.57 2.73 -13.72
N LYS A 59 -5.13 2.33 -14.85
CA LYS A 59 -4.47 2.46 -16.16
C LYS A 59 -4.25 3.91 -16.58
N ASN A 60 -5.03 4.84 -16.03
CA ASN A 60 -4.91 6.26 -16.34
C ASN A 60 -3.88 6.98 -15.49
N LEU A 61 -3.17 6.29 -14.58
CA LEU A 61 -2.09 6.91 -13.82
C LEU A 61 -1.01 7.44 -14.74
N PRO A 62 -0.49 8.67 -14.48
CA PRO A 62 0.64 9.19 -15.24
C PRO A 62 1.86 8.28 -15.05
N LYS A 63 2.43 7.79 -16.14
CA LYS A 63 3.59 6.89 -16.06
C LYS A 63 4.81 7.56 -15.45
N GLU A 64 5.00 8.84 -15.72
CA GLU A 64 6.11 9.61 -15.17
C GLU A 64 6.03 9.81 -13.65
N ASN A 65 4.85 9.63 -13.08
CA ASN A 65 4.61 9.78 -11.65
C ASN A 65 4.21 8.46 -10.99
N SER A 66 4.53 7.35 -11.64
CA SER A 66 4.23 6.00 -11.16
C SER A 66 5.51 5.16 -11.16
N GLU A 67 5.61 4.26 -10.19
CA GLU A 67 6.75 3.35 -10.08
C GLU A 67 6.22 1.94 -9.83
N ARG A 68 6.55 1.02 -10.74
CA ARG A 68 6.19 -0.38 -10.61
C ARG A 68 7.33 -1.14 -9.96
N VAL A 69 7.05 -1.88 -8.90
CA VAL A 69 8.04 -2.71 -8.21
C VAL A 69 7.62 -4.18 -8.22
N LEU A 70 8.57 -5.07 -8.09
CA LEU A 70 8.31 -6.52 -8.13
C LEU A 70 8.38 -7.12 -6.73
N VAL A 71 7.45 -8.02 -6.43
CA VAL A 71 7.49 -8.84 -5.22
C VAL A 71 8.61 -9.87 -5.39
N THR A 72 9.54 -9.88 -4.45
CA THR A 72 10.72 -10.76 -4.46
C THR A 72 10.64 -11.81 -3.36
N ASP A 73 11.54 -12.79 -3.38
CA ASP A 73 11.63 -13.78 -2.32
C ASP A 73 11.93 -13.15 -0.97
N GLU A 74 12.74 -12.10 -0.94
CA GLU A 74 13.03 -11.34 0.28
C GLU A 74 11.74 -10.73 0.86
N ILE A 75 10.89 -10.18 0.01
CA ILE A 75 9.60 -9.63 0.42
C ILE A 75 8.70 -10.71 0.99
N LEU A 76 8.62 -11.86 0.32
CA LEU A 76 7.80 -12.98 0.80
C LEU A 76 8.31 -13.52 2.14
N THR A 77 9.61 -13.53 2.35
CA THR A 77 10.22 -13.94 3.63
C THR A 77 9.79 -12.98 4.74
N LEU A 78 9.86 -11.69 4.51
CA LEU A 78 9.43 -10.70 5.50
C LEU A 78 7.94 -10.80 5.79
N ALA A 79 7.12 -10.94 4.75
CA ALA A 79 5.67 -11.12 4.91
C ALA A 79 5.33 -12.36 5.74
N THR A 80 6.06 -13.45 5.52
CA THR A 80 5.88 -14.68 6.31
C THR A 80 6.19 -14.46 7.78
N LYS A 81 7.20 -13.64 8.10
CA LYS A 81 7.51 -13.30 9.50
C LYS A 81 6.36 -12.58 10.19
N TYR A 82 5.67 -11.68 9.49
CA TYR A 82 4.51 -10.99 10.07
C TYR A 82 3.42 -11.99 10.47
N VAL A 83 3.21 -13.01 9.65
CA VAL A 83 2.20 -14.04 9.92
C VAL A 83 2.64 -14.98 11.05
N THR A 84 3.87 -15.49 10.98
CA THR A 84 4.37 -16.49 11.95
C THR A 84 4.56 -15.90 13.34
N GLU A 85 4.80 -14.60 13.45
CA GLU A 85 4.94 -13.93 14.75
C GLU A 85 3.62 -13.32 15.24
N ASN A 86 2.51 -13.72 14.62
CA ASN A 86 1.14 -13.38 15.05
C ASN A 86 0.80 -11.88 15.03
N VAL A 87 1.42 -11.13 14.14
CA VAL A 87 1.04 -9.72 13.95
C VAL A 87 -0.35 -9.64 13.32
N VAL A 88 -0.65 -10.56 12.43
CA VAL A 88 -1.93 -10.63 11.71
C VAL A 88 -2.49 -12.03 11.73
N GLY A 89 -3.80 -12.15 11.52
CA GLY A 89 -4.46 -13.43 11.35
C GLY A 89 -4.17 -14.05 9.98
N LYS A 90 -4.65 -15.28 9.79
CA LYS A 90 -4.37 -16.09 8.60
C LYS A 90 -4.85 -15.48 7.28
N THR A 91 -5.83 -14.59 7.33
CA THR A 91 -6.51 -14.10 6.13
C THR A 91 -5.83 -12.91 5.47
N SER A 92 -4.68 -12.49 5.97
CA SER A 92 -4.09 -11.22 5.59
C SER A 92 -2.70 -11.35 4.97
N PHE A 93 -2.39 -12.50 4.33
CA PHE A 93 -1.05 -12.69 3.77
C PHE A 93 -0.75 -11.67 2.66
N ASP A 94 -1.70 -11.40 1.77
CA ASP A 94 -1.50 -10.42 0.72
C ASP A 94 -1.29 -9.01 1.29
N ASP A 95 -2.01 -8.67 2.36
CA ASP A 95 -1.77 -7.42 3.07
C ASP A 95 -0.34 -7.35 3.62
N CYS A 96 0.14 -8.46 4.17
CA CYS A 96 1.53 -8.56 4.66
C CYS A 96 2.53 -8.40 3.51
N VAL A 97 2.23 -8.93 2.33
CA VAL A 97 3.10 -8.76 1.16
C VAL A 97 3.18 -7.29 0.75
N HIS A 98 2.05 -6.58 0.76
CA HIS A 98 2.07 -5.14 0.47
C HIS A 98 2.93 -4.37 1.47
N ILE A 99 2.79 -4.67 2.76
CA ILE A 99 3.56 -4.01 3.81
C ILE A 99 5.05 -4.32 3.67
N ALA A 100 5.40 -5.57 3.43
CA ALA A 100 6.78 -5.97 3.21
C ALA A 100 7.39 -5.32 1.97
N THR A 101 6.61 -5.21 0.89
CA THR A 101 7.03 -4.55 -0.34
C THR A 101 7.36 -3.08 -0.07
N ALA A 102 6.44 -2.37 0.56
CA ALA A 102 6.64 -0.97 0.90
C ALA A 102 7.87 -0.76 1.80
N THR A 103 8.09 -1.68 2.75
CA THR A 103 9.23 -1.64 3.66
C THR A 103 10.55 -1.81 2.92
N ILE A 104 10.66 -2.85 2.09
CA ILE A 104 11.91 -3.20 1.43
C ILE A 104 12.27 -2.18 0.34
N TYR A 105 11.28 -1.66 -0.37
CA TYR A 105 11.52 -0.60 -1.35
C TYR A 105 11.63 0.79 -0.73
N LYS A 106 11.54 0.90 0.61
CA LYS A 106 11.80 2.13 1.36
C LYS A 106 10.95 3.31 0.91
N VAL A 107 9.67 3.06 0.68
CA VAL A 107 8.74 4.16 0.38
C VAL A 107 8.57 5.05 1.61
N ASP A 108 8.14 6.28 1.39
CA ASP A 108 7.92 7.22 2.49
C ASP A 108 6.69 6.85 3.31
N ILE A 109 5.60 6.47 2.65
CA ILE A 109 4.34 6.10 3.31
C ILE A 109 3.68 4.97 2.53
N LEU A 110 3.09 4.00 3.24
CA LEU A 110 2.10 3.10 2.66
C LEU A 110 0.73 3.66 2.94
N VAL A 111 -0.09 3.81 1.91
CA VAL A 111 -1.42 4.39 1.99
C VAL A 111 -2.47 3.31 1.77
N SER A 112 -3.48 3.24 2.65
CA SER A 112 -4.52 2.21 2.58
C SER A 112 -5.82 2.67 3.22
N TRP A 113 -6.94 2.14 2.73
CA TRP A 113 -8.24 2.25 3.39
C TRP A 113 -8.59 1.02 4.23
N ASN A 114 -7.69 0.06 4.32
CA ASN A 114 -7.92 -1.17 5.10
C ASN A 114 -7.63 -0.91 6.57
N PHE A 115 -8.64 -0.47 7.32
CA PHE A 115 -8.51 -0.18 8.74
C PHE A 115 -8.45 -1.45 9.60
N LYS A 116 -8.86 -2.59 9.06
CA LYS A 116 -8.87 -3.83 9.82
C LYS A 116 -7.48 -4.44 9.95
N HIS A 117 -6.73 -4.47 8.86
CA HIS A 117 -5.47 -5.21 8.80
C HIS A 117 -4.23 -4.35 8.56
N ILE A 118 -4.37 -3.15 8.03
CA ILE A 118 -3.24 -2.31 7.63
C ILE A 118 -3.17 -1.03 8.46
N VAL A 119 -4.18 -0.16 8.36
CA VAL A 119 -4.20 1.13 9.08
C VAL A 119 -4.81 0.92 10.47
N ASN A 120 -4.05 0.29 11.35
CA ASN A 120 -4.48 -0.08 12.69
C ASN A 120 -3.28 0.02 13.62
N VAL A 121 -3.40 0.75 14.70
CA VAL A 121 -2.29 1.07 15.60
C VAL A 121 -1.56 -0.19 16.09
N TYR A 122 -2.29 -1.22 16.51
CA TYR A 122 -1.68 -2.45 17.00
C TYR A 122 -0.92 -3.18 15.89
N ARG A 123 -1.51 -3.25 14.71
CA ARG A 123 -0.90 -3.92 13.57
C ARG A 123 0.34 -3.17 13.10
N ILE A 124 0.25 -1.84 13.03
CA ILE A 124 1.39 -1.00 12.61
C ILE A 124 2.57 -1.20 13.56
N ARG A 125 2.32 -1.20 14.86
CA ARG A 125 3.37 -1.46 15.86
C ARG A 125 3.98 -2.84 15.68
N GLY A 126 3.16 -3.85 15.41
CA GLY A 126 3.60 -5.21 15.18
C GLY A 126 4.47 -5.32 13.94
N TYR A 127 4.03 -4.77 12.82
CA TYR A 127 4.81 -4.76 11.58
C TYR A 127 6.17 -4.10 11.80
N ASN A 128 6.19 -2.93 12.43
CA ASN A 128 7.43 -2.18 12.63
C ASN A 128 8.37 -2.83 13.66
N SER A 129 7.82 -3.53 14.65
CA SER A 129 8.63 -4.31 15.57
C SER A 129 9.43 -5.38 14.80
N ILE A 130 8.77 -6.08 13.88
CA ILE A 130 9.42 -7.10 13.06
C ILE A 130 10.39 -6.47 12.07
N ASN A 131 10.00 -5.36 11.45
CA ASN A 131 10.86 -4.64 10.51
C ASN A 131 12.19 -4.28 11.17
N ILE A 132 12.15 -3.68 12.34
CA ILE A 132 13.35 -3.24 13.05
C ILE A 132 14.22 -4.44 13.47
N ARG A 133 13.61 -5.50 13.99
CA ARG A 133 14.35 -6.73 14.35
C ARG A 133 14.99 -7.41 13.16
N SER A 134 14.42 -7.21 11.97
CA SER A 134 14.93 -7.80 10.73
C SER A 134 15.88 -6.87 9.99
N ASN A 135 16.32 -5.79 10.61
CA ASN A 135 17.24 -4.79 10.06
C ASN A 135 16.66 -3.95 8.93
N TYR A 136 15.35 -3.77 8.92
CA TYR A 136 14.67 -2.84 8.02
C TYR A 136 14.29 -1.55 8.76
N GLN A 137 13.97 -0.51 8.01
CA GLN A 137 13.46 0.73 8.59
C GLN A 137 11.99 0.56 9.00
N SER A 138 11.55 1.38 9.93
CA SER A 138 10.12 1.44 10.21
C SER A 138 9.37 2.01 9.01
N LEU A 139 8.13 1.55 8.82
CA LEU A 139 7.27 2.00 7.72
C LEU A 139 6.16 2.86 8.29
N GLU A 140 5.96 4.04 7.71
CA GLU A 140 4.83 4.87 8.05
C GLU A 140 3.61 4.39 7.25
N ILE A 141 2.49 4.14 7.94
CA ILE A 141 1.25 3.64 7.36
C ILE A 141 0.12 4.60 7.72
N ARG A 142 -0.59 5.10 6.71
CA ARG A 142 -1.64 6.10 6.88
C ARG A 142 -2.81 5.84 5.93
N SER A 143 -3.98 6.34 6.28
CA SER A 143 -5.08 6.43 5.33
C SER A 143 -4.91 7.69 4.46
N PRO A 144 -5.56 7.76 3.29
CA PRO A 144 -5.51 8.97 2.47
C PRO A 144 -5.94 10.23 3.23
N LYS A 145 -6.90 10.11 4.13
CA LYS A 145 -7.43 11.23 4.89
C LYS A 145 -6.39 11.83 5.84
N GLU A 146 -5.48 11.02 6.35
CA GLU A 146 -4.48 11.45 7.33
C GLU A 146 -3.30 12.22 6.71
N ILE A 147 -3.13 12.15 5.40
CA ILE A 147 -1.96 12.71 4.70
C ILE A 147 -2.30 13.85 3.75
N LEU A 148 -3.51 14.36 3.79
CA LEU A 148 -3.94 15.49 2.96
C LEU A 148 -3.66 16.83 3.61
#